data_afd2b0a6b13288d3547c316dd8c74578
#
_entry.id   afd2b0a6b13288d3547c316dd8c74578
#
_cell.length_a   1.000
_cell.length_b   1.000
_cell.length_c   1.000
_cell.angle_alpha   90.00
_cell.angle_beta   90.00
_cell.angle_gamma   90.00
#
_symmetry.space_group_name_H-M   'P 1'
#
loop_
_entity.id
_entity.type
_entity.pdbx_description
1 polymer ?
#
loop_
_entity_poly.entity_id
_entity_poly.type
_entity_poly.pdbx_seq_one_letter_code
_entity_poly.pdbx_strand_id
1 'polypeptide(L)'
;MTAAGELRPVDGLALSPEHRAALRPGEAVTDEQGAVHRLPRFFFQVPSWQEAHALRVASHFALSELITVDSREERLLLRTFPHHVPCAILALARYLEDFRRAADAPVFVSANGGYRSPSHRINQGRVSLHSWGTAADIYRVGDTYLNDEKSIARYGEIAAALGADVRVRAYKEGDDHLQVDLGYLTVVPRECSES
;
A
#
# COMPACT_ATOMS: atom_id res chain seq x y z
N MET A 1 -9.70 18.48 21.84
CA MET A 1 -8.92 17.28 21.46
C MET A 1 -9.89 16.35 20.74
N THR A 2 -9.91 16.36 19.40
CA THR A 2 -10.65 15.39 18.61
C THR A 2 -9.96 14.03 18.78
N ALA A 3 -10.71 13.01 19.16
CA ALA A 3 -10.20 11.64 19.24
C ALA A 3 -9.56 11.29 17.90
N ALA A 4 -8.36 10.69 17.91
CA ALA A 4 -7.74 10.16 16.70
C ALA A 4 -8.75 9.23 16.04
N GLY A 5 -9.05 9.48 14.76
CA GLY A 5 -10.08 8.76 14.04
C GLY A 5 -9.80 7.26 14.05
N GLU A 6 -10.81 6.48 14.36
CA GLU A 6 -10.78 5.03 14.31
C GLU A 6 -10.94 4.59 12.86
N LEU A 7 -10.05 3.68 12.39
CA LEU A 7 -10.20 3.08 11.08
C LEU A 7 -11.45 2.18 11.05
N ARG A 8 -12.46 2.59 10.29
CA ARG A 8 -13.68 1.81 10.12
C ARG A 8 -13.55 0.90 8.91
N PRO A 9 -13.60 -0.42 9.10
CA PRO A 9 -13.62 -1.35 8.00
C PRO A 9 -14.98 -1.31 7.30
N VAL A 10 -14.96 -1.38 5.98
CA VAL A 10 -16.15 -1.47 5.13
C VAL A 10 -16.00 -2.62 4.14
N ASP A 11 -17.10 -3.34 3.88
CA ASP A 11 -17.14 -4.31 2.79
C ASP A 11 -17.25 -3.54 1.46
N GLY A 12 -16.28 -3.72 0.57
CA GLY A 12 -16.28 -3.11 -0.75
C GLY A 12 -17.51 -3.45 -1.59
N LEU A 13 -18.14 -4.61 -1.35
CA LEU A 13 -19.38 -5.00 -2.03
C LEU A 13 -20.60 -4.17 -1.57
N ALA A 14 -20.53 -3.53 -0.39
CA ALA A 14 -21.57 -2.64 0.12
C ALA A 14 -21.38 -1.17 -0.32
N LEU A 15 -20.28 -0.85 -1.00
CA LEU A 15 -20.04 0.50 -1.53
C LEU A 15 -20.97 0.83 -2.71
N SER A 16 -21.02 2.12 -3.08
CA SER A 16 -21.79 2.56 -4.25
C SER A 16 -21.35 1.83 -5.53
N PRO A 17 -22.23 1.70 -6.53
CA PRO A 17 -21.90 1.05 -7.81
C PRO A 17 -20.64 1.65 -8.46
N GLU A 18 -20.44 2.96 -8.37
CA GLU A 18 -19.30 3.67 -8.93
C GLU A 18 -17.99 3.29 -8.23
N HIS A 19 -18.00 3.21 -6.89
CA HIS A 19 -16.85 2.75 -6.11
C HIS A 19 -16.54 1.27 -6.41
N ARG A 20 -17.57 0.41 -6.48
CA ARG A 20 -17.36 -0.99 -6.84
C ARG A 20 -16.75 -1.16 -8.22
N ALA A 21 -17.21 -0.39 -9.21
CA ALA A 21 -16.65 -0.41 -10.56
C ALA A 21 -15.18 0.06 -10.59
N ALA A 22 -14.80 0.99 -9.72
CA ALA A 22 -13.45 1.53 -9.65
C ALA A 22 -12.48 0.65 -8.86
N LEU A 23 -12.92 0.13 -7.70
CA LEU A 23 -12.09 -0.66 -6.77
C LEU A 23 -12.12 -2.15 -7.07
N ARG A 24 -13.16 -2.64 -7.76
CA ARG A 24 -13.36 -4.04 -8.17
C ARG A 24 -13.23 -5.03 -7.01
N PRO A 25 -13.94 -4.84 -5.87
CA PRO A 25 -13.73 -5.59 -4.64
C PRO A 25 -13.98 -7.08 -4.84
N GLY A 26 -12.99 -7.91 -4.48
CA GLY A 26 -13.05 -9.37 -4.57
C GLY A 26 -12.96 -9.94 -5.99
N GLU A 27 -12.79 -9.12 -7.02
CA GLU A 27 -12.69 -9.57 -8.41
C GLU A 27 -11.43 -10.40 -8.64
N ALA A 28 -11.56 -11.47 -9.41
CA ALA A 28 -10.43 -12.29 -9.81
C ALA A 28 -9.63 -11.59 -10.91
N VAL A 29 -8.32 -11.51 -10.73
CA VAL A 29 -7.38 -10.96 -11.71
C VAL A 29 -6.24 -11.94 -11.92
N THR A 30 -5.67 -11.97 -13.11
CA THR A 30 -4.57 -12.87 -13.47
C THR A 30 -3.27 -12.05 -13.56
N ASP A 31 -2.23 -12.48 -12.87
CA ASP A 31 -0.91 -11.85 -12.95
C ASP A 31 -0.15 -12.23 -14.24
N GLU A 32 1.05 -11.68 -14.43
CA GLU A 32 1.88 -11.93 -15.60
C GLU A 32 2.38 -13.38 -15.69
N GLN A 33 2.35 -14.13 -14.60
CA GLN A 33 2.70 -15.55 -14.53
C GLN A 33 1.51 -16.47 -14.78
N GLY A 34 0.31 -15.91 -14.94
CA GLY A 34 -0.93 -16.67 -15.17
C GLY A 34 -1.62 -17.13 -13.87
N ALA A 35 -1.12 -16.73 -12.70
CA ALA A 35 -1.77 -17.05 -11.43
C ALA A 35 -2.97 -16.12 -11.18
N VAL A 36 -4.05 -16.70 -10.63
CA VAL A 36 -5.27 -15.97 -10.33
C VAL A 36 -5.26 -15.51 -8.88
N HIS A 37 -5.46 -14.20 -8.69
CA HIS A 37 -5.56 -13.55 -7.39
C HIS A 37 -6.92 -12.83 -7.26
N ARG A 38 -7.34 -12.56 -6.03
CA ARG A 38 -8.53 -11.75 -5.78
C ARG A 38 -8.13 -10.38 -5.26
N LEU A 39 -8.65 -9.33 -5.87
CA LEU A 39 -8.52 -7.97 -5.36
C LEU A 39 -9.10 -7.86 -3.95
N PRO A 40 -8.61 -6.93 -3.11
CA PRO A 40 -9.15 -6.70 -1.78
C PRO A 40 -10.66 -6.49 -1.80
N ARG A 41 -11.37 -7.12 -0.85
CA ARG A 41 -12.80 -6.90 -0.63
C ARG A 41 -13.03 -5.88 0.48
N PHE A 42 -12.20 -5.88 1.51
CA PHE A 42 -12.39 -5.04 2.69
C PHE A 42 -11.43 -3.87 2.69
N PHE A 43 -11.98 -2.70 3.01
CA PHE A 43 -11.27 -1.44 2.97
C PHE A 43 -11.51 -0.67 4.27
N PHE A 44 -10.55 0.19 4.65
CA PHE A 44 -10.79 1.25 5.60
C PHE A 44 -11.28 2.49 4.87
N GLN A 45 -12.34 3.11 5.37
CA GLN A 45 -12.80 4.40 4.88
C GLN A 45 -12.04 5.52 5.57
N VAL A 46 -11.37 6.35 4.78
CA VAL A 46 -10.58 7.50 5.23
C VAL A 46 -11.34 8.76 4.84
N PRO A 47 -11.85 9.56 5.80
CA PRO A 47 -12.74 10.69 5.50
C PRO A 47 -12.04 11.90 4.88
N SER A 48 -10.77 12.14 5.21
CA SER A 48 -10.04 13.33 4.78
C SER A 48 -8.52 13.18 4.86
N TRP A 49 -7.79 14.06 4.19
CA TRP A 49 -6.34 14.19 4.38
C TRP A 49 -5.94 14.51 5.81
N GLN A 50 -6.71 15.33 6.49
CA GLN A 50 -6.43 15.68 7.89
C GLN A 50 -6.45 14.42 8.76
N GLU A 51 -7.43 13.55 8.57
CA GLU A 51 -7.49 12.28 9.30
C GLU A 51 -6.38 11.32 8.87
N ALA A 52 -6.07 11.21 7.57
CA ALA A 52 -4.96 10.40 7.09
C ALA A 52 -3.61 10.81 7.70
N HIS A 53 -3.37 12.11 7.88
CA HIS A 53 -2.17 12.63 8.55
C HIS A 53 -2.16 12.40 10.06
N ALA A 54 -3.32 12.49 10.71
CA ALA A 54 -3.43 12.30 12.14
C ALA A 54 -3.35 10.81 12.56
N LEU A 55 -3.75 9.92 11.66
CA LEU A 55 -3.86 8.49 11.94
C LEU A 55 -2.51 7.79 11.83
N ARG A 56 -1.98 7.32 12.97
CA ARG A 56 -0.80 6.48 13.02
C ARG A 56 -1.17 5.02 12.78
N VAL A 57 -0.68 4.46 11.68
CA VAL A 57 -0.87 3.04 11.30
C VAL A 57 0.29 2.16 11.79
N ALA A 58 1.41 2.79 12.15
CA ALA A 58 2.52 2.23 12.92
C ALA A 58 3.19 3.35 13.72
N SER A 59 4.13 3.04 14.60
CA SER A 59 4.74 4.03 15.53
C SER A 59 5.31 5.25 14.79
N HIS A 60 5.89 5.04 13.60
CA HIS A 60 6.57 6.09 12.84
C HIS A 60 5.92 6.35 11.48
N PHE A 61 4.79 5.70 11.15
CA PHE A 61 4.10 5.89 9.86
C PHE A 61 2.69 6.42 10.08
N ALA A 62 2.37 7.55 9.44
CA ALA A 62 1.00 8.00 9.25
C ALA A 62 0.38 7.33 8.02
N LEU A 63 -0.94 7.16 8.00
CA LEU A 63 -1.64 6.58 6.86
C LEU A 63 -1.40 7.39 5.57
N SER A 64 -1.29 8.72 5.69
CA SER A 64 -1.02 9.62 4.55
C SER A 64 0.27 9.30 3.80
N GLU A 65 1.26 8.68 4.44
CA GLU A 65 2.52 8.28 3.81
C GLU A 65 2.37 7.01 2.93
N LEU A 66 1.28 6.27 3.13
CA LEU A 66 1.03 4.98 2.49
C LEU A 66 -0.13 5.01 1.47
N ILE A 67 -0.72 6.17 1.23
CA ILE A 67 -1.82 6.33 0.27
C ILE A 67 -1.46 7.34 -0.82
N THR A 68 -2.02 7.13 -1.99
CA THR A 68 -1.84 8.01 -3.14
C THR A 68 -3.18 8.59 -3.56
N VAL A 69 -3.26 9.92 -3.63
CA VAL A 69 -4.42 10.65 -4.16
C VAL A 69 -3.88 11.71 -5.13
N ASP A 70 -3.80 11.39 -6.41
CA ASP A 70 -3.27 12.31 -7.41
C ASP A 70 -4.01 12.26 -8.76
N SER A 71 -3.59 13.08 -9.69
CA SER A 71 -4.20 13.21 -11.03
C SER A 71 -4.00 11.99 -11.94
N ARG A 72 -3.13 11.05 -11.58
CA ARG A 72 -2.91 9.80 -12.32
C ARG A 72 -3.94 8.72 -11.98
N GLU A 73 -4.75 8.94 -10.94
CA GLU A 73 -5.93 8.11 -10.73
C GLU A 73 -6.95 8.38 -11.85
N GLU A 74 -7.35 7.33 -12.58
CA GLU A 74 -8.25 7.49 -13.73
C GLU A 74 -9.67 7.85 -13.30
N ARG A 75 -10.12 7.28 -12.20
CA ARG A 75 -11.48 7.49 -11.69
C ARG A 75 -11.53 8.74 -10.82
N LEU A 76 -12.25 9.76 -11.28
CA LEU A 76 -12.34 11.04 -10.59
C LEU A 76 -12.78 10.89 -9.11
N LEU A 77 -13.72 9.99 -8.85
CA LEU A 77 -14.21 9.73 -7.49
C LEU A 77 -13.10 9.23 -6.53
N LEU A 78 -12.03 8.58 -7.04
CA LEU A 78 -10.90 8.13 -6.24
C LEU A 78 -9.81 9.22 -6.05
N ARG A 79 -9.99 10.40 -6.67
CA ARG A 79 -9.14 11.59 -6.42
C ARG A 79 -9.63 12.42 -5.24
N THR A 80 -10.74 12.03 -4.64
CA THR A 80 -11.41 12.77 -3.55
C THR A 80 -11.63 11.88 -2.34
N PHE A 81 -12.01 12.49 -1.23
CA PHE A 81 -12.41 11.78 -0.03
C PHE A 81 -13.95 11.64 0.05
N PRO A 82 -14.48 10.62 0.71
CA PRO A 82 -13.77 9.58 1.46
C PRO A 82 -12.95 8.66 0.55
N HIS A 83 -11.74 8.32 0.99
CA HIS A 83 -10.85 7.39 0.29
C HIS A 83 -10.97 5.99 0.89
N HIS A 84 -10.83 4.96 0.06
CA HIS A 84 -10.96 3.57 0.49
C HIS A 84 -9.61 2.86 0.32
N VAL A 85 -9.03 2.40 1.42
CA VAL A 85 -7.69 1.81 1.48
C VAL A 85 -7.82 0.35 1.92
N PRO A 86 -7.22 -0.63 1.21
CA PRO A 86 -7.28 -2.04 1.61
C PRO A 86 -6.84 -2.25 3.05
N CYS A 87 -7.56 -3.13 3.78
CA CYS A 87 -7.25 -3.40 5.19
C CYS A 87 -5.85 -3.99 5.40
N ALA A 88 -5.24 -4.59 4.37
CA ALA A 88 -3.88 -5.09 4.41
C ALA A 88 -2.80 -4.00 4.57
N ILE A 89 -3.16 -2.71 4.41
CA ILE A 89 -2.24 -1.57 4.61
C ILE A 89 -1.62 -1.56 6.02
N LEU A 90 -2.33 -2.10 7.03
CA LEU A 90 -1.78 -2.22 8.38
C LEU A 90 -0.65 -3.25 8.47
N ALA A 91 -0.72 -4.33 7.69
CA ALA A 91 0.38 -5.30 7.60
C ALA A 91 1.61 -4.68 6.95
N LEU A 92 1.41 -3.90 5.87
CA LEU A 92 2.48 -3.14 5.23
C LEU A 92 3.11 -2.13 6.18
N ALA A 93 2.29 -1.35 6.91
CA ALA A 93 2.78 -0.37 7.88
C ALA A 93 3.61 -1.04 8.99
N ARG A 94 3.16 -2.18 9.48
CA ARG A 94 3.90 -2.97 10.48
C ARG A 94 5.24 -3.46 9.93
N TYR A 95 5.24 -3.99 8.72
CA TYR A 95 6.47 -4.43 8.05
C TYR A 95 7.45 -3.28 7.88
N LEU A 96 7.00 -2.12 7.43
CA LEU A 96 7.85 -0.92 7.28
C LEU A 96 8.43 -0.44 8.60
N GLU A 97 7.69 -0.58 9.71
CA GLU A 97 8.19 -0.30 11.06
C GLU A 97 9.30 -1.28 11.49
N ASP A 98 9.13 -2.57 11.16
CA ASP A 98 10.15 -3.58 11.43
C ASP A 98 11.38 -3.36 10.53
N PHE A 99 11.19 -2.97 9.27
CA PHE A 99 12.28 -2.59 8.37
C PHE A 99 13.03 -1.35 8.86
N ARG A 100 12.30 -0.31 9.30
CA ARG A 100 12.88 0.89 9.90
C ARG A 100 13.77 0.53 11.12
N ARG A 101 13.30 -0.38 11.94
CA ARG A 101 14.04 -0.86 13.13
C ARG A 101 15.29 -1.64 12.74
N ALA A 102 15.19 -2.54 11.76
CA ALA A 102 16.32 -3.34 11.27
C ALA A 102 17.39 -2.49 10.57
N ALA A 103 16.96 -1.45 9.86
CA ALA A 103 17.85 -0.50 9.19
C ALA A 103 18.47 0.53 10.17
N ASP A 104 17.96 0.62 11.39
CA ASP A 104 18.30 1.64 12.41
C ASP A 104 18.26 3.07 11.85
N ALA A 105 17.27 3.35 11.01
CA ALA A 105 17.15 4.64 10.33
C ALA A 105 15.71 4.92 9.89
N PRO A 106 15.30 6.21 9.76
CA PRO A 106 14.01 6.57 9.17
C PRO A 106 13.86 6.03 7.75
N VAL A 107 12.65 5.54 7.42
CA VAL A 107 12.29 5.00 6.11
C VAL A 107 11.26 5.93 5.47
N PHE A 108 11.47 6.26 4.19
CA PHE A 108 10.63 7.18 3.45
C PHE A 108 10.07 6.52 2.19
N VAL A 109 8.76 6.44 2.12
CA VAL A 109 8.00 5.92 0.98
C VAL A 109 7.78 7.06 -0.02
N SER A 110 7.93 6.78 -1.30
CA SER A 110 7.70 7.79 -2.35
C SER A 110 6.22 8.20 -2.41
N ALA A 111 5.93 9.37 -2.97
CA ALA A 111 4.59 9.95 -3.04
C ALA A 111 3.53 9.03 -3.66
N ASN A 112 3.94 8.10 -4.54
CA ASN A 112 3.07 7.10 -5.16
C ASN A 112 3.48 5.69 -4.78
N GLY A 113 4.29 5.55 -3.77
CA GLY A 113 4.92 4.30 -3.38
C GLY A 113 4.10 3.43 -2.45
N GLY A 114 2.94 3.90 -1.98
CA GLY A 114 2.03 3.13 -1.15
C GLY A 114 0.87 2.52 -1.97
N TYR A 115 -0.33 2.50 -1.38
CA TYR A 115 -1.53 2.01 -2.04
C TYR A 115 -1.89 2.86 -3.26
N ARG A 116 -2.18 2.18 -4.36
CA ARG A 116 -2.73 2.70 -5.61
C ARG A 116 -3.93 1.88 -6.03
N SER A 117 -5.03 2.51 -6.44
CA SER A 117 -6.20 1.76 -6.90
C SER A 117 -5.88 0.90 -8.14
N PRO A 118 -6.69 -0.13 -8.45
CA PRO A 118 -6.51 -0.91 -9.68
C PRO A 118 -6.55 -0.07 -10.96
N SER A 119 -7.25 1.08 -10.94
CA SER A 119 -7.37 2.00 -12.09
C SER A 119 -6.28 3.07 -12.16
N HIS A 120 -5.30 3.05 -11.26
CA HIS A 120 -4.23 4.04 -11.27
C HIS A 120 -3.31 3.87 -12.48
N ARG A 121 -3.02 4.95 -13.22
CA ARG A 121 -2.27 4.92 -14.49
C ARG A 121 -0.87 4.35 -14.40
N ILE A 122 -0.21 4.48 -13.23
CA ILE A 122 1.12 3.87 -13.02
C ILE A 122 1.06 2.35 -13.18
N ASN A 123 -0.07 1.71 -12.89
CA ASN A 123 -0.21 0.27 -13.06
C ASN A 123 -0.23 -0.16 -14.54
N GLN A 124 -0.46 0.77 -15.48
CA GLN A 124 -0.52 0.49 -16.93
C GLN A 124 -1.49 -0.64 -17.31
N GLY A 125 -2.61 -0.76 -16.57
CA GLY A 125 -3.57 -1.83 -16.74
C GLY A 125 -3.12 -3.21 -16.23
N ARG A 126 -1.92 -3.32 -15.65
CA ARG A 126 -1.40 -4.56 -15.09
C ARG A 126 -1.84 -4.76 -13.64
N VAL A 127 -1.79 -6.02 -13.19
CA VAL A 127 -1.97 -6.36 -11.79
C VAL A 127 -0.77 -5.84 -11.00
N SER A 128 -1.03 -5.02 -9.99
CA SER A 128 0.00 -4.40 -9.16
C SER A 128 -0.26 -4.66 -7.69
N LEU A 129 0.74 -5.13 -6.94
CA LEU A 129 0.65 -5.38 -5.51
C LEU A 129 0.34 -4.12 -4.69
N HIS A 130 0.62 -2.93 -5.24
CA HIS A 130 0.16 -1.67 -4.65
C HIS A 130 -1.37 -1.60 -4.53
N SER A 131 -2.11 -2.30 -5.41
CA SER A 131 -3.59 -2.33 -5.34
C SER A 131 -4.11 -3.23 -4.20
N TRP A 132 -3.26 -4.06 -3.60
CA TRP A 132 -3.57 -4.78 -2.35
C TRP A 132 -3.23 -3.98 -1.10
N GLY A 133 -2.50 -2.86 -1.23
CA GLY A 133 -1.94 -2.13 -0.08
C GLY A 133 -0.83 -2.90 0.62
N THR A 134 -0.13 -3.78 -0.12
CA THR A 134 0.91 -4.68 0.39
C THR A 134 2.29 -4.40 -0.17
N ALA A 135 2.44 -3.38 -1.03
CA ALA A 135 3.71 -2.99 -1.62
C ALA A 135 4.09 -1.55 -1.25
N ALA A 136 5.38 -1.29 -1.14
CA ALA A 136 5.95 0.03 -0.93
C ALA A 136 7.16 0.27 -1.84
N ASP A 137 7.21 1.48 -2.41
CA ASP A 137 8.36 2.03 -3.12
C ASP A 137 9.12 2.96 -2.18
N ILE A 138 10.24 2.49 -1.63
CA ILE A 138 11.07 3.21 -0.65
C ILE A 138 12.16 3.95 -1.41
N TYR A 139 12.16 5.29 -1.35
CA TYR A 139 13.14 6.09 -2.08
C TYR A 139 14.34 6.52 -1.22
N ARG A 140 14.22 6.45 0.13
CA ARG A 140 15.28 6.88 1.02
C ARG A 140 15.23 6.15 2.37
N VAL A 141 16.40 5.81 2.91
CA VAL A 141 16.57 5.28 4.26
C VAL A 141 17.66 6.12 4.97
N GLY A 142 17.28 6.79 6.07
CA GLY A 142 18.13 7.80 6.69
C GLY A 142 18.51 8.90 5.69
N ASP A 143 19.81 9.10 5.48
CA ASP A 143 20.36 10.06 4.52
C ASP A 143 20.71 9.39 3.17
N THR A 144 20.47 8.07 3.02
CA THR A 144 20.79 7.32 1.80
C THR A 144 19.62 7.30 0.85
N TYR A 145 19.75 7.88 -0.34
CA TYR A 145 18.80 7.71 -1.45
C TYR A 145 19.01 6.34 -2.11
N LEU A 146 17.88 5.67 -2.44
CA LEU A 146 17.87 4.35 -3.05
C LEU A 146 17.76 4.48 -4.58
N ASN A 147 18.80 5.01 -5.21
CA ASN A 147 18.85 5.32 -6.63
C ASN A 147 20.06 4.71 -7.36
N ASP A 148 20.72 3.74 -6.72
CA ASP A 148 21.82 2.99 -7.31
C ASP A 148 21.79 1.53 -6.84
N GLU A 149 22.45 0.66 -7.59
CA GLU A 149 22.46 -0.79 -7.35
C GLU A 149 22.97 -1.13 -5.93
N LYS A 150 24.01 -0.45 -5.45
CA LYS A 150 24.62 -0.74 -4.16
C LYS A 150 23.69 -0.42 -2.98
N SER A 151 23.06 0.74 -3.02
CA SER A 151 22.12 1.16 -1.98
C SER A 151 20.86 0.28 -1.97
N ILE A 152 20.32 -0.02 -3.16
CA ILE A 152 19.13 -0.89 -3.31
C ILE A 152 19.45 -2.31 -2.86
N ALA A 153 20.60 -2.90 -3.25
CA ALA A 153 20.98 -4.24 -2.82
C ALA A 153 21.16 -4.32 -1.29
N ARG A 154 21.90 -3.36 -0.70
CA ARG A 154 22.12 -3.32 0.75
C ARG A 154 20.83 -3.32 1.55
N TYR A 155 19.91 -2.41 1.25
CA TYR A 155 18.66 -2.30 1.97
C TYR A 155 17.65 -3.38 1.57
N GLY A 156 17.76 -3.92 0.36
CA GLY A 156 17.01 -5.08 -0.10
C GLY A 156 17.32 -6.34 0.71
N GLU A 157 18.58 -6.57 1.06
CA GLU A 157 18.99 -7.69 1.94
C GLU A 157 18.38 -7.56 3.34
N ILE A 158 18.39 -6.35 3.92
CA ILE A 158 17.74 -6.08 5.21
C ILE A 158 16.25 -6.34 5.13
N ALA A 159 15.60 -5.85 4.06
CA ALA A 159 14.18 -6.01 3.85
C ALA A 159 13.79 -7.50 3.72
N ALA A 160 14.52 -8.26 2.90
CA ALA A 160 14.27 -9.68 2.67
C ALA A 160 14.48 -10.54 3.93
N ALA A 161 15.37 -10.14 4.83
CA ALA A 161 15.65 -10.87 6.08
C ALA A 161 14.49 -10.80 7.10
N LEU A 162 13.52 -9.92 6.92
CA LEU A 162 12.42 -9.70 7.86
C LEU A 162 11.25 -10.69 7.73
N GLY A 163 11.19 -11.46 6.66
CA GLY A 163 10.15 -12.47 6.50
C GLY A 163 10.32 -13.30 5.23
N ALA A 164 9.97 -14.58 5.31
CA ALA A 164 10.07 -15.52 4.18
C ALA A 164 9.17 -15.14 3.00
N ASP A 165 8.07 -14.43 3.27
CA ASP A 165 7.11 -14.00 2.26
C ASP A 165 7.39 -12.59 1.72
N VAL A 166 8.43 -11.91 2.24
CA VAL A 166 8.81 -10.59 1.75
C VAL A 166 9.53 -10.74 0.41
N ARG A 167 9.04 -10.03 -0.58
CA ARG A 167 9.65 -9.96 -1.90
C ARG A 167 10.33 -8.61 -2.06
N VAL A 168 11.52 -8.64 -2.62
CA VAL A 168 12.31 -7.48 -2.95
C VAL A 168 12.57 -7.50 -4.45
N ARG A 169 12.20 -6.44 -5.13
CA ARG A 169 12.47 -6.31 -6.56
C ARG A 169 13.95 -6.02 -6.77
N ALA A 170 14.59 -6.83 -7.62
CA ALA A 170 15.99 -6.60 -8.00
C ALA A 170 16.13 -5.24 -8.71
N TYR A 171 17.30 -4.61 -8.50
CA TYR A 171 17.65 -3.36 -9.16
C TYR A 171 17.60 -3.51 -10.69
N LYS A 172 17.07 -2.48 -11.33
CA LYS A 172 17.18 -2.26 -12.78
C LYS A 172 17.78 -0.88 -13.02
N GLU A 173 18.56 -0.74 -14.08
CA GLU A 173 19.14 0.54 -14.45
C GLU A 173 18.04 1.64 -14.57
N GLY A 174 18.25 2.75 -13.86
CA GLY A 174 17.29 3.85 -13.77
C GLY A 174 16.28 3.73 -12.64
N ASP A 175 16.34 2.69 -11.81
CA ASP A 175 15.52 2.61 -10.60
C ASP A 175 15.93 3.72 -9.60
N ASP A 176 14.94 4.38 -9.03
CA ASP A 176 15.06 5.47 -8.05
C ASP A 176 14.42 5.12 -6.70
N HIS A 177 14.09 3.84 -6.49
CA HIS A 177 13.50 3.32 -5.26
C HIS A 177 13.72 1.81 -5.12
N LEU A 178 13.68 1.36 -3.87
CA LEU A 178 13.58 -0.06 -3.51
C LEU A 178 12.09 -0.43 -3.40
N GLN A 179 11.62 -1.34 -4.25
CA GLN A 179 10.28 -1.91 -4.10
C GLN A 179 10.32 -3.15 -3.22
N VAL A 180 9.47 -3.15 -2.19
CA VAL A 180 9.21 -4.30 -1.32
C VAL A 180 7.74 -4.65 -1.34
N ASP A 181 7.38 -5.92 -1.17
CA ASP A 181 5.99 -6.34 -1.09
C ASP A 181 5.79 -7.57 -0.19
N LEU A 182 4.56 -7.75 0.28
CA LEU A 182 4.09 -8.86 1.10
C LEU A 182 3.21 -9.84 0.29
N GLY A 183 3.31 -9.79 -1.04
CA GLY A 183 2.47 -10.58 -1.93
C GLY A 183 1.01 -10.14 -1.96
N TYR A 184 0.14 -11.04 -2.41
CA TYR A 184 -1.30 -10.82 -2.60
C TYR A 184 -2.10 -11.04 -1.31
N LEU A 185 -1.62 -10.48 -0.19
CA LEU A 185 -2.27 -10.61 1.12
C LEU A 185 -3.61 -9.85 1.14
N THR A 186 -4.66 -10.52 1.58
CA THR A 186 -5.96 -9.91 1.90
C THR A 186 -6.28 -10.09 3.36
N VAL A 187 -6.89 -9.08 3.98
CA VAL A 187 -7.28 -9.07 5.39
C VAL A 187 -8.79 -8.95 5.48
N VAL A 188 -9.41 -9.85 6.25
CA VAL A 188 -10.83 -9.79 6.63
C VAL A 188 -10.89 -9.26 8.07
N PRO A 189 -11.42 -8.04 8.29
CA PRO A 189 -11.61 -7.53 9.64
C PRO A 189 -12.62 -8.39 10.41
N ARG A 190 -12.38 -8.59 11.71
CA ARG A 190 -13.27 -9.39 12.57
C ARG A 190 -14.71 -8.89 12.57
N GLU A 191 -14.90 -7.58 12.56
CA GLU A 191 -16.20 -6.91 12.53
C GLU A 191 -17.01 -7.17 11.23
N CYS A 192 -16.33 -7.61 10.16
CA CYS A 192 -16.97 -7.96 8.88
C CYS A 192 -17.12 -9.47 8.67
N SER A 193 -16.66 -10.29 9.60
CA SER A 193 -16.70 -11.78 9.47
C SER A 193 -17.99 -12.41 9.98
N GLU A 194 -18.85 -11.63 10.64
CA GLU A 194 -20.09 -12.11 11.28
C GLU A 194 -21.38 -11.81 10.47
N SER A 195 -21.22 -11.47 9.17
CA SER A 195 -22.33 -11.08 8.28
C SER A 195 -22.70 -12.18 7.31
#